data_8fbc63edde3d9dcfea513a51313e3719
#
_entry.id   8fbc63edde3d9dcfea513a51313e3719
#
_cell.length_a   1.000
_cell.length_b   1.000
_cell.length_c   1.000
_cell.angle_alpha   90.00
_cell.angle_beta   90.00
_cell.angle_gamma   90.00
#
_symmetry.space_group_name_H-M   'P 1'
#
loop_
_entity.id
_entity.type
_entity.pdbx_description
1 polymer ?
#
loop_
_entity_poly.entity_id
_entity_poly.type
_entity_poly.pdbx_seq_one_letter_code
_entity_poly.pdbx_strand_id
1 'polypeptide(L)'
;MIKSIAIVMIVPLLLFLNGLNMVKRVALKPMPKDNSVQLFINQGYKTGGSMRSQAAWEFANKHCGNLYIRFGVTALVLGELLLLILPDNRLVPELIVGGQTIFAVLPLGLTEKAIEQNFNRQGNRK
;
A
#
# COMPACT_ATOMS: atom_id res chain seq x y z
N MET A 1 24.76 -12.99 -3.45
CA MET A 1 24.27 -11.83 -4.21
C MET A 1 22.91 -12.06 -4.85
N ILE A 2 22.72 -13.12 -5.61
CA ILE A 2 21.44 -13.42 -6.25
C ILE A 2 20.31 -13.58 -5.22
N LYS A 3 20.56 -14.28 -4.11
CA LYS A 3 19.58 -14.44 -3.03
C LYS A 3 19.19 -13.09 -2.41
N SER A 4 20.15 -12.18 -2.25
CA SER A 4 19.90 -10.85 -1.68
C SER A 4 19.04 -10.01 -2.61
N ILE A 5 19.28 -10.06 -3.91
CA ILE A 5 18.46 -9.36 -4.92
C ILE A 5 17.03 -9.86 -4.86
N ALA A 6 16.83 -11.19 -4.83
CA ALA A 6 15.50 -11.78 -4.76
C ALA A 6 14.75 -11.37 -3.50
N ILE A 7 15.39 -11.40 -2.33
CA ILE A 7 14.79 -11.03 -1.05
C ILE A 7 14.34 -9.56 -1.07
N VAL A 8 15.19 -8.67 -1.57
CA VAL A 8 14.91 -7.23 -1.61
C VAL A 8 13.80 -6.89 -2.61
N MET A 9 13.54 -7.75 -3.59
CA MET A 9 12.45 -7.57 -4.56
C MET A 9 11.08 -7.99 -4.04
N ILE A 10 11.00 -8.88 -3.05
CA ILE A 10 9.74 -9.48 -2.62
C ILE A 10 8.74 -8.44 -2.12
N VAL A 11 9.12 -7.61 -1.14
CA VAL A 11 8.21 -6.60 -0.56
C VAL A 11 7.75 -5.59 -1.62
N PRO A 12 8.65 -4.96 -2.41
CA PRO A 12 8.21 -4.02 -3.44
C PRO A 12 7.25 -4.62 -4.46
N LEU A 13 7.49 -5.86 -4.90
CA LEU A 13 6.59 -6.51 -5.84
C LEU A 13 5.22 -6.79 -5.23
N LEU A 14 5.17 -7.21 -3.97
CA LEU A 14 3.90 -7.42 -3.26
C LEU A 14 3.13 -6.10 -3.11
N LEU A 15 3.81 -5.01 -2.79
CA LEU A 15 3.18 -3.69 -2.69
C LEU A 15 2.61 -3.26 -4.04
N PHE A 16 3.37 -3.42 -5.10
CA PHE A 16 2.93 -3.05 -6.45
C PHE A 16 1.72 -3.87 -6.89
N LEU A 17 1.76 -5.19 -6.72
CA LEU A 17 0.65 -6.08 -7.09
C LEU A 17 -0.60 -5.80 -6.25
N ASN A 18 -0.44 -5.56 -4.96
CA ASN A 18 -1.55 -5.18 -4.10
C ASN A 18 -2.18 -3.86 -4.56
N GLY A 19 -1.35 -2.87 -4.89
CA GLY A 19 -1.82 -1.59 -5.40
C GLY A 19 -2.61 -1.74 -6.69
N LEU A 20 -2.13 -2.54 -7.63
CA LEU A 20 -2.85 -2.83 -8.87
C LEU A 20 -4.20 -3.49 -8.60
N ASN A 21 -4.24 -4.47 -7.70
CA ASN A 21 -5.48 -5.14 -7.33
C ASN A 21 -6.48 -4.16 -6.74
N MET A 22 -6.04 -3.27 -5.86
CA MET A 22 -6.91 -2.27 -5.23
C MET A 22 -7.49 -1.30 -6.25
N VAL A 23 -6.68 -0.79 -7.16
CA VAL A 23 -7.11 0.19 -8.16
C VAL A 23 -8.02 -0.44 -9.20
N LYS A 24 -7.67 -1.63 -9.70
CA LYS A 24 -8.35 -2.23 -10.85
C LYS A 24 -9.54 -3.10 -10.47
N ARG A 25 -9.57 -3.65 -9.27
CA ARG A 25 -10.62 -4.60 -8.84
C ARG A 25 -11.40 -4.11 -7.63
N VAL A 26 -10.71 -3.91 -6.51
CA VAL A 26 -11.36 -3.64 -5.23
C VAL A 26 -12.12 -2.33 -5.24
N ALA A 27 -11.55 -1.27 -5.78
CA ALA A 27 -12.18 0.05 -5.85
C ALA A 27 -13.48 0.04 -6.66
N LEU A 28 -13.58 -0.84 -7.65
CA LEU A 28 -14.73 -0.95 -8.53
C LEU A 28 -15.83 -1.87 -7.99
N LYS A 29 -15.54 -2.61 -6.92
CA LYS A 29 -16.52 -3.50 -6.29
C LYS A 29 -17.45 -2.71 -5.36
N PRO A 30 -18.68 -3.23 -5.10
CA PRO A 30 -19.52 -2.65 -4.07
C PRO A 30 -18.82 -2.65 -2.71
N MET A 31 -19.08 -1.61 -1.92
CA MET A 31 -18.59 -1.50 -0.56
C MET A 31 -19.08 -2.69 0.28
N PRO A 32 -18.20 -3.34 1.08
CA PRO A 32 -18.62 -4.42 1.96
C PRO A 32 -19.67 -3.96 2.97
N LYS A 33 -20.55 -4.87 3.35
CA LYS A 33 -21.64 -4.55 4.29
C LYS A 33 -21.28 -4.77 5.75
N ASP A 34 -20.26 -5.58 6.04
CA ASP A 34 -19.85 -5.83 7.42
C ASP A 34 -18.97 -4.67 7.94
N ASN A 35 -18.91 -4.52 9.26
CA ASN A 35 -18.20 -3.41 9.90
C ASN A 35 -16.80 -3.79 10.40
N SER A 36 -16.31 -4.99 10.08
CA SER A 36 -14.98 -5.40 10.53
C SER A 36 -13.90 -4.66 9.76
N VAL A 37 -12.89 -4.15 10.45
CA VAL A 37 -11.73 -3.55 9.82
C VAL A 37 -10.80 -4.66 9.33
N GLN A 38 -10.48 -4.64 8.04
CA GLN A 38 -9.59 -5.61 7.43
C GLN A 38 -8.70 -4.91 6.40
N LEU A 39 -7.42 -5.22 6.42
CA LEU A 39 -6.42 -4.61 5.54
C LEU A 39 -5.69 -5.67 4.70
N PHE A 40 -6.36 -6.78 4.41
CA PHE A 40 -5.79 -7.86 3.61
C PHE A 40 -5.86 -7.58 2.11
N ILE A 41 -4.92 -8.18 1.38
CA ILE A 41 -4.75 -7.98 -0.07
C ILE A 41 -6.06 -8.20 -0.84
N ASN A 42 -6.83 -9.24 -0.50
CA ASN A 42 -8.04 -9.59 -1.24
C ASN A 42 -9.24 -8.69 -0.92
N GLN A 43 -9.18 -7.93 0.16
CA GLN A 43 -10.30 -7.09 0.62
C GLN A 43 -10.05 -5.59 0.45
N GLY A 44 -8.83 -5.20 0.13
CA GLY A 44 -8.47 -3.82 -0.07
C GLY A 44 -8.41 -3.01 1.22
N TYR A 45 -8.53 -1.71 1.09
CA TYR A 45 -8.50 -0.77 2.19
C TYR A 45 -9.89 -0.65 2.80
N LYS A 46 -10.13 -1.41 3.86
CA LYS A 46 -11.43 -1.51 4.50
C LYS A 46 -11.36 -0.98 5.93
N THR A 47 -11.71 0.28 6.11
CA THR A 47 -11.73 0.97 7.40
C THR A 47 -13.06 1.68 7.60
N GLY A 48 -13.30 2.21 8.80
CA GLY A 48 -14.48 3.03 9.05
C GLY A 48 -14.57 4.23 8.11
N GLY A 49 -13.42 4.87 7.80
CA GLY A 49 -13.38 5.98 6.85
C GLY A 49 -13.73 5.58 5.43
N SER A 50 -13.12 4.50 4.92
CA SER A 50 -13.37 4.01 3.56
C SER A 50 -14.80 3.53 3.37
N MET A 51 -15.46 3.10 4.43
CA MET A 51 -16.81 2.54 4.38
C MET A 51 -17.91 3.57 4.68
N ARG A 52 -17.60 4.86 4.70
CA ARG A 52 -18.60 5.92 4.91
C ARG A 52 -19.63 6.00 3.78
N SER A 53 -19.21 5.69 2.56
CA SER A 53 -20.07 5.67 1.37
C SER A 53 -19.37 4.89 0.25
N GLN A 54 -20.11 4.59 -0.82
CA GLN A 54 -19.51 3.97 -2.01
C GLN A 54 -18.45 4.89 -2.63
N ALA A 55 -18.70 6.21 -2.66
CA ALA A 55 -17.71 7.17 -3.15
C ALA A 55 -16.44 7.18 -2.31
N ALA A 56 -16.57 7.12 -0.98
CA ALA A 56 -15.42 7.03 -0.09
C ALA A 56 -14.66 5.71 -0.27
N TRP A 57 -15.36 4.61 -0.46
CA TRP A 57 -14.77 3.30 -0.73
C TRP A 57 -13.92 3.33 -2.01
N GLU A 58 -14.47 3.83 -3.11
CA GLU A 58 -13.75 3.94 -4.37
C GLU A 58 -12.53 4.86 -4.26
N PHE A 59 -12.72 6.02 -3.65
CA PHE A 59 -11.64 6.99 -3.43
C PHE A 59 -10.52 6.37 -2.60
N ALA A 60 -10.86 5.76 -1.47
CA ALA A 60 -9.87 5.19 -0.55
C ALA A 60 -9.05 4.08 -1.22
N ASN A 61 -9.72 3.17 -1.92
CA ASN A 61 -9.02 2.05 -2.57
C ASN A 61 -8.18 2.51 -3.76
N LYS A 62 -8.64 3.47 -4.54
CA LYS A 62 -7.84 4.05 -5.62
C LYS A 62 -6.64 4.81 -5.06
N HIS A 63 -6.86 5.64 -4.05
CA HIS A 63 -5.80 6.45 -3.45
C HIS A 63 -4.73 5.58 -2.79
N CYS A 64 -5.14 4.66 -1.93
CA CYS A 64 -4.23 3.74 -1.27
C CYS A 64 -3.51 2.84 -2.27
N GLY A 65 -4.24 2.31 -3.25
CA GLY A 65 -3.67 1.47 -4.31
C GLY A 65 -2.62 2.21 -5.13
N ASN A 66 -2.87 3.46 -5.50
CA ASN A 66 -1.89 4.28 -6.22
C ASN A 66 -0.65 4.56 -5.38
N LEU A 67 -0.81 4.78 -4.06
CA LEU A 67 0.32 4.93 -3.16
C LEU A 67 1.15 3.64 -3.09
N TYR A 68 0.50 2.50 -3.01
CA TYR A 68 1.21 1.21 -3.02
C TYR A 68 1.98 0.98 -4.32
N ILE A 69 1.41 1.36 -5.46
CA ILE A 69 2.10 1.27 -6.74
C ILE A 69 3.36 2.15 -6.73
N ARG A 70 3.22 3.41 -6.33
CA ARG A 70 4.33 4.36 -6.27
C ARG A 70 5.40 3.94 -5.28
N PHE A 71 4.99 3.57 -4.08
CA PHE A 71 5.93 3.15 -3.03
C PHE A 71 6.58 1.81 -3.37
N GLY A 72 5.86 0.90 -4.03
CA GLY A 72 6.43 -0.35 -4.50
C GLY A 72 7.54 -0.12 -5.52
N VAL A 73 7.30 0.72 -6.51
CA VAL A 73 8.32 1.08 -7.51
C VAL A 73 9.50 1.78 -6.85
N THR A 74 9.24 2.75 -5.97
CA THR A 74 10.29 3.48 -5.25
C THR A 74 11.12 2.54 -4.38
N ALA A 75 10.46 1.67 -3.62
CA ALA A 75 11.16 0.70 -2.76
C ALA A 75 12.02 -0.27 -3.58
N LEU A 76 11.53 -0.70 -4.74
CA LEU A 76 12.29 -1.59 -5.62
C LEU A 76 13.56 -0.89 -6.11
N VAL A 77 13.44 0.31 -6.65
CA VAL A 77 14.58 1.05 -7.19
C VAL A 77 15.59 1.37 -6.09
N LEU A 78 15.13 1.90 -4.97
CA LEU A 78 16.01 2.25 -3.85
C LEU A 78 16.68 1.01 -3.25
N GLY A 79 15.93 -0.08 -3.10
CA GLY A 79 16.48 -1.33 -2.55
C GLY A 79 17.60 -1.90 -3.40
N GLU A 80 17.40 -1.95 -4.71
CA GLU A 80 18.41 -2.44 -5.63
C GLU A 80 19.64 -1.52 -5.67
N LEU A 81 19.43 -0.19 -5.67
CA LEU A 81 20.54 0.75 -5.61
C LEU A 81 21.35 0.62 -4.32
N LEU A 82 20.69 0.43 -3.19
CA LEU A 82 21.37 0.25 -1.91
C LEU A 82 22.20 -1.03 -1.90
N LEU A 83 21.71 -2.11 -2.51
CA LEU A 83 22.50 -3.34 -2.63
C LEU A 83 23.77 -3.14 -3.44
N LEU A 84 23.73 -2.27 -4.48
CA LEU A 84 24.89 -1.97 -5.30
C LEU A 84 25.92 -1.07 -4.61
N ILE A 85 25.45 -0.15 -3.79
CA ILE A 85 26.29 0.89 -3.15
C ILE A 85 26.87 0.39 -1.83
N LEU A 86 26.08 -0.30 -1.02
CA LEU A 86 26.51 -0.73 0.31
C LEU A 86 27.43 -1.95 0.24
N PRO A 87 28.33 -2.11 1.25
CA PRO A 87 29.23 -3.26 1.29
C PRO A 87 28.46 -4.58 1.31
N ASP A 88 29.05 -5.62 0.74
CA ASP A 88 28.48 -6.96 0.75
C ASP A 88 28.55 -7.52 2.17
N ASN A 89 27.46 -7.32 2.92
CA ASN A 89 27.31 -7.74 4.30
C ASN A 89 25.97 -8.45 4.45
N ARG A 90 25.94 -9.47 5.24
CA ARG A 90 24.75 -10.28 5.54
C ARG A 90 23.57 -9.44 6.06
N LEU A 91 23.85 -8.41 6.84
CA LEU A 91 22.82 -7.57 7.45
C LEU A 91 22.19 -6.56 6.48
N VAL A 92 22.85 -6.23 5.38
CA VAL A 92 22.37 -5.20 4.45
C VAL A 92 21.02 -5.56 3.83
N PRO A 93 20.80 -6.77 3.26
CA PRO A 93 19.48 -7.12 2.73
C PRO A 93 18.38 -7.09 3.80
N GLU A 94 18.68 -7.53 5.02
CA GLU A 94 17.70 -7.54 6.12
C GLU A 94 17.30 -6.12 6.51
N LEU A 95 18.25 -5.18 6.58
CA LEU A 95 17.98 -3.78 6.88
C LEU A 95 17.15 -3.12 5.76
N ILE A 96 17.44 -3.44 4.51
CA ILE A 96 16.68 -2.92 3.36
C ILE A 96 15.23 -3.40 3.43
N VAL A 97 15.00 -4.69 3.67
CA VAL A 97 13.65 -5.25 3.81
C VAL A 97 12.92 -4.61 4.99
N GLY A 98 13.59 -4.41 6.12
CA GLY A 98 13.03 -3.69 7.27
C GLY A 98 12.57 -2.28 6.91
N GLY A 99 13.37 -1.53 6.16
CA GLY A 99 12.98 -0.22 5.65
C GLY A 99 11.82 -0.27 4.68
N GLN A 100 11.78 -1.27 3.81
CA GLN A 100 10.68 -1.44 2.85
C GLN A 100 9.33 -1.70 3.52
N THR A 101 9.31 -2.32 4.70
CA THR A 101 8.05 -2.55 5.43
C THR A 101 7.38 -1.24 5.86
N ILE A 102 8.15 -0.17 6.02
CA ILE A 102 7.61 1.16 6.30
C ILE A 102 6.72 1.61 5.15
N PHE A 103 7.11 1.35 3.90
CA PHE A 103 6.30 1.67 2.72
C PHE A 103 5.02 0.86 2.62
N ALA A 104 4.90 -0.24 3.36
CA ALA A 104 3.65 -1.00 3.45
C ALA A 104 2.65 -0.34 4.41
N VAL A 105 3.13 0.38 5.41
CA VAL A 105 2.29 1.02 6.44
C VAL A 105 1.91 2.45 6.08
N LEU A 106 2.83 3.24 5.50
CA LEU A 106 2.60 4.64 5.18
C LEU A 106 1.35 4.91 4.35
N PRO A 107 1.04 4.12 3.29
CA PRO A 107 -0.18 4.37 2.51
C PRO A 107 -1.46 4.32 3.33
N LEU A 108 -1.50 3.51 4.37
CA LEU A 108 -2.69 3.38 5.23
C LEU A 108 -2.99 4.69 5.95
N GLY A 109 -1.99 5.27 6.60
CA GLY A 109 -2.14 6.55 7.31
C GLY A 109 -2.42 7.71 6.36
N LEU A 110 -1.73 7.76 5.23
CA LEU A 110 -1.94 8.81 4.23
C LEU A 110 -3.34 8.73 3.62
N THR A 111 -3.87 7.53 3.41
CA THR A 111 -5.22 7.34 2.89
C THR A 111 -6.28 7.79 3.88
N GLU A 112 -6.14 7.45 5.17
CA GLU A 112 -7.07 7.94 6.20
C GLU A 112 -7.09 9.47 6.27
N LYS A 113 -5.93 10.10 6.21
CA LYS A 113 -5.82 11.56 6.17
C LYS A 113 -6.53 12.14 4.94
N ALA A 114 -6.35 11.52 3.77
CA ALA A 114 -7.00 11.96 2.54
C ALA A 114 -8.51 11.82 2.61
N ILE A 115 -9.02 10.74 3.21
CA ILE A 115 -10.47 10.55 3.43
C ILE A 115 -11.02 11.68 4.31
N GLU A 116 -10.36 11.99 5.43
CA GLU A 116 -10.78 13.05 6.34
C GLU A 116 -10.80 14.41 5.66
N GLN A 117 -9.87 14.66 4.73
CA GLN A 117 -9.80 15.93 3.99
C GLN A 117 -10.86 16.05 2.90
N ASN A 118 -11.37 14.95 2.35
CA ASN A 118 -12.23 14.94 1.18
C ASN A 118 -13.67 14.51 1.43
N PHE A 119 -13.95 13.87 2.58
CA PHE A 119 -15.29 13.36 2.90
C PHE A 119 -15.70 13.75 4.31
N ASN A 120 -17.00 14.06 4.49
CA ASN A 120 -17.57 14.26 5.81
C ASN A 120 -17.93 12.90 6.46
N ARG A 121 -18.44 12.94 7.68
CA ARG A 121 -18.80 11.71 8.41
C ARG A 121 -19.91 10.90 7.75
N GLN A 122 -20.77 11.54 6.97
CA GLN A 122 -21.83 10.89 6.22
C GLN A 122 -21.36 10.29 4.90
N GLY A 123 -20.09 10.47 4.55
CA GLY A 123 -19.53 9.94 3.33
C GLY A 123 -19.75 10.79 2.10
N ASN A 124 -20.17 12.03 2.26
CA ASN A 124 -20.32 12.98 1.16
C ASN A 124 -19.05 13.81 1.00
N ARG A 125 -18.72 14.17 -0.23
CA ARG A 125 -17.57 15.04 -0.52
C ARG A 125 -17.76 16.41 0.14
N LYS A 126 -16.67 16.88 0.70
CA LYS A 126 -16.61 18.24 1.26
C LYS A 126 -16.59 19.29 0.15
#